data_4a304d547a9b9b0a82d51ddbbeb5baba
#
_entry.id   4a304d547a9b9b0a82d51ddbbeb5baba
#
_cell.length_a   1.000
_cell.length_b   1.000
_cell.length_c   1.000
_cell.angle_alpha   90.00
_cell.angle_beta   90.00
_cell.angle_gamma   90.00
#
_symmetry.space_group_name_H-M   'P 1'
#
loop_
_entity.id
_entity.type
_entity.pdbx_description
1 polymer ?
#
loop_
_entity_poly.entity_id
_entity_poly.type
_entity_poly.pdbx_seq_one_letter_code
_entity_poly.pdbx_strand_id
1 'polypeptide(L)'
;HLYHWNSLDINITDPEAPHYDRVLAGKKGFLNPVWFTIGTIVFLAIWYYWAKNLRQASVDQDTMETSDFKYYKKQRKWAASFLPLGGFLSTVFLWQAVMSVDPHWYSTMFAWYSMISMWLGSLSLTIMIIIYLKSLGYLEYVTREHLHDIGKFLFGISVFWTYLWFDQFMLIWYANNGEETIYFRERMMHYPVLFWGNLLLNFVTPFLILMRNDTKRKFGTMFFVALI
;
A
#
# COMPACT_ATOMS: atom_id res chain seq x y z
N HIS A 1 17.35 15.18 10.51
CA HIS A 1 16.64 13.97 10.92
C HIS A 1 15.34 13.83 10.12
N LEU A 2 15.00 12.60 9.68
CA LEU A 2 13.77 12.33 8.91
C LEU A 2 12.51 12.60 9.75
N TYR A 3 12.55 12.24 11.02
CA TYR A 3 11.44 12.43 11.96
C TYR A 3 11.73 13.58 12.94
N HIS A 4 11.01 14.68 12.81
CA HIS A 4 11.18 15.85 13.68
C HIS A 4 10.85 15.55 15.16
N TRP A 5 9.89 14.68 15.42
CA TRP A 5 9.51 14.27 16.78
C TRP A 5 10.58 13.40 17.48
N ASN A 6 11.56 12.89 16.75
CA ASN A 6 12.70 12.13 17.26
C ASN A 6 13.96 12.98 17.34
N SER A 7 13.87 14.31 17.26
CA SER A 7 15.01 15.17 17.48
C SER A 7 15.43 15.08 18.95
N LEU A 8 16.74 15.06 19.20
CA LEU A 8 17.33 15.01 20.54
C LEU A 8 17.10 16.31 21.34
N ASP A 9 16.45 17.31 20.76
CA ASP A 9 16.00 18.49 21.47
C ASP A 9 14.88 18.13 22.44
N ILE A 10 15.30 17.78 23.66
CA ILE A 10 14.47 17.47 24.83
C ILE A 10 13.41 18.57 25.07
N ASN A 11 13.65 19.76 24.56
CA ASN A 11 12.89 20.98 24.79
C ASN A 11 11.64 21.16 23.94
N ILE A 12 11.43 20.37 22.86
CA ILE A 12 10.27 20.55 21.96
C ILE A 12 8.94 20.23 22.66
N THR A 13 8.96 19.37 23.67
CA THR A 13 7.77 18.96 24.44
C THR A 13 7.67 19.58 25.82
N ASP A 14 8.63 20.42 26.23
CA ASP A 14 8.64 21.11 27.51
C ASP A 14 7.94 22.47 27.37
N PRO A 15 6.85 22.75 28.13
CA PRO A 15 6.11 24.00 28.05
C PRO A 15 6.94 25.26 28.38
N GLU A 16 8.05 25.13 29.09
CA GLU A 16 8.93 26.26 29.48
C GLU A 16 10.06 26.51 28.45
N ALA A 17 10.18 25.63 27.45
CA ALA A 17 11.25 25.72 26.45
C ALA A 17 10.91 26.73 25.32
N PRO A 18 11.92 27.48 24.81
CA PRO A 18 11.71 28.46 23.74
C PRO A 18 11.24 27.87 22.42
N HIS A 19 11.36 26.55 22.22
CA HIS A 19 10.93 25.82 21.04
C HIS A 19 9.77 24.86 21.31
N TYR A 20 8.94 25.16 22.30
CA TYR A 20 7.79 24.33 22.67
C TYR A 20 6.80 24.19 21.50
N ASP A 21 6.50 22.95 21.13
CA ASP A 21 5.48 22.59 20.14
C ASP A 21 4.31 21.87 20.80
N ARG A 22 3.19 22.59 20.93
CA ARG A 22 1.96 22.08 21.54
C ARG A 22 1.41 20.85 20.82
N VAL A 23 1.56 20.78 19.49
CA VAL A 23 1.05 19.65 18.67
C VAL A 23 1.86 18.40 18.94
N LEU A 24 3.18 18.53 18.95
CA LEU A 24 4.09 17.40 19.27
C LEU A 24 3.93 16.93 20.72
N ALA A 25 3.78 17.86 21.67
CA ALA A 25 3.53 17.51 23.04
C ALA A 25 2.25 16.69 23.23
N GLY A 26 1.17 17.04 22.52
CA GLY A 26 -0.09 16.29 22.53
C GLY A 26 0.02 14.89 21.89
N LYS A 27 0.96 14.69 20.96
CA LYS A 27 1.17 13.41 20.25
C LYS A 27 2.28 12.54 20.87
N LYS A 28 2.95 12.98 21.94
CA LYS A 28 4.09 12.28 22.58
C LYS A 28 3.77 10.84 22.99
N GLY A 29 2.52 10.53 23.32
CA GLY A 29 2.08 9.17 23.65
C GLY A 29 2.20 8.19 22.48
N PHE A 30 2.01 8.67 21.26
CA PHE A 30 2.09 7.87 20.03
C PHE A 30 3.42 8.08 19.29
N LEU A 31 3.89 9.32 19.17
CA LEU A 31 5.14 9.68 18.51
C LEU A 31 6.29 9.67 19.50
N ASN A 32 6.83 8.51 19.80
CA ASN A 32 8.04 8.35 20.59
C ASN A 32 8.87 7.18 20.06
N PRO A 33 10.21 7.19 20.24
CA PRO A 33 11.11 6.18 19.70
C PRO A 33 10.80 4.76 20.17
N VAL A 34 10.36 4.60 21.41
CA VAL A 34 10.07 3.28 21.99
C VAL A 34 8.84 2.68 21.33
N TRP A 35 7.75 3.44 21.26
CA TRP A 35 6.51 2.99 20.64
C TRP A 35 6.69 2.73 19.14
N PHE A 36 7.42 3.61 18.46
CA PHE A 36 7.77 3.43 17.04
C PHE A 36 8.52 2.12 16.77
N THR A 37 9.56 1.86 17.59
CA THR A 37 10.38 0.64 17.45
C THR A 37 9.58 -0.62 17.75
N ILE A 38 8.82 -0.62 18.85
CA ILE A 38 7.97 -1.76 19.21
C ILE A 38 6.90 -2.01 18.13
N GLY A 39 6.20 -0.97 17.70
CA GLY A 39 5.16 -1.07 16.65
C GLY A 39 5.73 -1.62 15.34
N THR A 40 6.90 -1.15 14.93
CA THR A 40 7.59 -1.63 13.72
C THR A 40 7.96 -3.11 13.84
N ILE A 41 8.55 -3.53 14.96
CA ILE A 41 8.92 -4.93 15.19
C ILE A 41 7.68 -5.83 15.21
N VAL A 42 6.63 -5.42 15.92
CA VAL A 42 5.37 -6.18 16.00
C VAL A 42 4.73 -6.32 14.62
N PHE A 43 4.67 -5.24 13.86
CA PHE A 43 4.13 -5.27 12.50
C PHE A 43 4.90 -6.26 11.60
N LEU A 44 6.23 -6.15 11.56
CA LEU A 44 7.07 -7.04 10.76
C LEU A 44 6.97 -8.49 11.22
N ALA A 45 6.90 -8.75 12.53
CA ALA A 45 6.75 -10.09 13.08
C ALA A 45 5.40 -10.73 12.67
N ILE A 46 4.32 -9.97 12.72
CA ILE A 46 2.99 -10.42 12.30
C ILE A 46 2.99 -10.74 10.80
N TRP A 47 3.53 -9.86 9.97
CA TRP A 47 3.62 -10.08 8.52
C TRP A 47 4.47 -11.29 8.16
N TYR A 48 5.63 -11.43 8.81
CA TYR A 48 6.49 -12.61 8.66
C TYR A 48 5.75 -13.89 9.05
N TYR A 49 5.02 -13.88 10.17
CA TYR A 49 4.26 -15.04 10.63
C TYR A 49 3.19 -15.46 9.62
N TRP A 50 2.44 -14.51 9.05
CA TRP A 50 1.45 -14.80 7.99
C TRP A 50 2.09 -15.33 6.72
N ALA A 51 3.12 -14.68 6.24
CA ALA A 51 3.84 -15.09 5.03
C ALA A 51 4.44 -16.50 5.18
N LYS A 52 5.04 -16.79 6.35
CA LYS A 52 5.57 -18.12 6.66
C LYS A 52 4.50 -19.20 6.65
N ASN A 53 3.36 -18.96 7.27
CA ASN A 53 2.27 -19.95 7.32
C ASN A 53 1.61 -20.17 5.96
N LEU A 54 1.42 -19.11 5.16
CA LEU A 54 0.93 -19.24 3.79
C LEU A 54 1.90 -20.04 2.92
N ARG A 55 3.18 -19.69 2.97
CA ARG A 55 4.24 -20.42 2.24
C ARG A 55 4.31 -21.89 2.67
N GLN A 56 4.31 -22.15 3.98
CA GLN A 56 4.39 -23.51 4.48
C GLN A 56 3.20 -24.36 4.02
N ALA A 57 1.99 -23.80 4.07
CA ALA A 57 0.80 -24.50 3.61
C ALA A 57 0.80 -24.77 2.10
N SER A 58 1.47 -23.93 1.31
CA SER A 58 1.67 -24.14 -0.14
C SER A 58 2.69 -25.27 -0.40
N VAL A 59 3.84 -25.23 0.30
CA VAL A 59 4.88 -26.28 0.16
C VAL A 59 4.36 -27.65 0.66
N ASP A 60 3.61 -27.67 1.77
CA ASP A 60 3.00 -28.89 2.26
C ASP A 60 2.02 -29.51 1.24
N GLN A 61 1.34 -28.67 0.46
CA GLN A 61 0.44 -29.13 -0.60
C GLN A 61 1.19 -29.80 -1.76
N ASP A 62 2.37 -29.29 -2.11
CA ASP A 62 3.19 -29.82 -3.22
C ASP A 62 3.78 -31.20 -2.89
N THR A 63 3.97 -31.51 -1.59
CA THR A 63 4.58 -32.76 -1.12
C THR A 63 3.57 -33.89 -0.87
N MET A 64 2.27 -33.59 -0.92
CA MET A 64 1.22 -34.57 -0.62
C MET A 64 0.51 -35.09 -1.85
N GLU A 65 0.25 -36.40 -1.90
CA GLU A 65 -0.62 -37.01 -2.89
C GLU A 65 -2.09 -36.55 -2.70
N THR A 66 -2.63 -36.05 -3.71
CA THR A 66 -3.59 -34.99 -3.92
C THR A 66 -5.08 -35.28 -3.75
N SER A 67 -5.51 -36.17 -2.94
CA SER A 67 -6.97 -36.33 -2.73
C SER A 67 -7.59 -35.47 -1.62
N ASP A 68 -6.75 -34.86 -0.77
CA ASP A 68 -7.25 -34.11 0.38
C ASP A 68 -7.09 -32.58 0.21
N PHE A 69 -8.23 -31.87 0.10
CA PHE A 69 -8.31 -30.41 0.06
C PHE A 69 -7.91 -29.71 1.38
N LYS A 70 -7.28 -30.42 2.33
CA LYS A 70 -6.94 -29.91 3.66
C LYS A 70 -6.00 -28.70 3.58
N TYR A 71 -4.93 -28.80 2.80
CA TYR A 71 -3.95 -27.70 2.66
C TYR A 71 -4.51 -26.52 1.89
N TYR A 72 -5.32 -26.75 0.86
CA TYR A 72 -6.06 -25.70 0.18
C TYR A 72 -7.01 -24.94 1.14
N LYS A 73 -7.74 -25.65 1.98
CA LYS A 73 -8.60 -25.04 3.02
C LYS A 73 -7.78 -24.25 4.04
N LYS A 74 -6.58 -24.75 4.40
CA LYS A 74 -5.64 -24.04 5.30
C LYS A 74 -5.13 -22.74 4.66
N GLN A 75 -4.68 -22.76 3.40
CA GLN A 75 -4.26 -21.58 2.66
C GLN A 75 -5.40 -20.55 2.57
N ARG A 76 -6.60 -20.99 2.20
CA ARG A 76 -7.77 -20.12 2.12
C ARG A 76 -8.10 -19.45 3.45
N LYS A 77 -7.98 -20.17 4.58
CA LYS A 77 -8.16 -19.58 5.92
C LYS A 77 -7.14 -18.47 6.20
N TRP A 78 -5.85 -18.73 5.94
CA TRP A 78 -4.79 -17.75 6.14
C TRP A 78 -4.98 -16.54 5.24
N ALA A 79 -5.27 -16.73 3.96
CA ALA A 79 -5.53 -15.65 3.03
C ALA A 79 -6.76 -14.82 3.44
N ALA A 80 -7.86 -15.47 3.81
CA ALA A 80 -9.07 -14.79 4.24
C ALA A 80 -8.90 -14.00 5.55
N SER A 81 -8.10 -14.50 6.50
CA SER A 81 -7.79 -13.76 7.73
C SER A 81 -6.82 -12.60 7.50
N PHE A 82 -5.92 -12.72 6.52
CA PHE A 82 -4.98 -11.67 6.19
C PHE A 82 -5.66 -10.42 5.61
N LEU A 83 -6.69 -10.57 4.80
CA LEU A 83 -7.34 -9.43 4.14
C LEU A 83 -7.80 -8.34 5.12
N PRO A 84 -8.66 -8.63 6.14
CA PRO A 84 -9.09 -7.60 7.07
C PRO A 84 -7.99 -7.17 8.04
N LEU A 85 -7.26 -8.13 8.61
CA LEU A 85 -6.25 -7.83 9.62
C LEU A 85 -4.99 -7.18 9.00
N GLY A 86 -4.53 -7.68 7.87
CA GLY A 86 -3.40 -7.11 7.14
C GLY A 86 -3.71 -5.71 6.62
N GLY A 87 -4.93 -5.46 6.12
CA GLY A 87 -5.38 -4.13 5.72
C GLY A 87 -5.36 -3.15 6.87
N PHE A 88 -5.97 -3.50 8.01
CA PHE A 88 -6.00 -2.65 9.18
C PHE A 88 -4.61 -2.39 9.77
N LEU A 89 -3.81 -3.43 9.96
CA LEU A 89 -2.45 -3.30 10.49
C LEU A 89 -1.53 -2.47 9.57
N SER A 90 -1.66 -2.64 8.25
CA SER A 90 -0.91 -1.83 7.29
C SER A 90 -1.27 -0.36 7.38
N THR A 91 -2.55 -0.04 7.56
CA THR A 91 -3.03 1.33 7.74
C THR A 91 -2.42 1.97 8.99
N VAL A 92 -2.44 1.25 10.12
CA VAL A 92 -1.82 1.72 11.38
C VAL A 92 -0.32 1.94 11.22
N PHE A 93 0.36 1.00 10.55
CA PHE A 93 1.79 1.13 10.28
C PHE A 93 2.12 2.33 9.39
N LEU A 94 1.29 2.61 8.38
CA LEU A 94 1.48 3.76 7.49
C LEU A 94 1.29 5.10 8.22
N TRP A 95 0.36 5.18 9.16
CA TRP A 95 0.27 6.36 10.05
C TRP A 95 1.53 6.53 10.89
N GLN A 96 2.03 5.42 11.45
CA GLN A 96 3.21 5.45 12.31
C GLN A 96 4.51 5.73 11.54
N ALA A 97 4.72 5.09 10.37
CA ALA A 97 6.01 5.13 9.68
C ALA A 97 6.07 6.21 8.58
N VAL A 98 4.98 6.46 7.87
CA VAL A 98 5.01 7.37 6.71
C VAL A 98 4.41 8.73 7.04
N MET A 99 3.21 8.78 7.62
CA MET A 99 2.55 10.04 7.94
C MET A 99 3.30 10.81 9.04
N SER A 100 3.93 10.12 9.98
CA SER A 100 4.67 10.74 11.09
C SER A 100 5.95 11.48 10.67
N VAL A 101 6.35 11.41 9.39
CA VAL A 101 7.43 12.25 8.83
C VAL A 101 7.06 13.73 8.90
N ASP A 102 5.77 14.05 8.68
CA ASP A 102 5.20 15.37 8.94
C ASP A 102 4.22 15.30 10.12
N PRO A 103 4.69 15.53 11.37
CA PRO A 103 3.86 15.35 12.54
C PRO A 103 2.79 16.43 12.73
N HIS A 104 2.89 17.57 12.03
CA HIS A 104 1.91 18.65 12.08
C HIS A 104 0.71 18.35 11.18
N TRP A 105 0.94 17.65 10.09
CA TRP A 105 -0.12 17.24 9.17
C TRP A 105 -0.73 15.89 9.57
N TYR A 106 -2.03 15.71 9.34
CA TYR A 106 -2.72 14.44 9.57
C TYR A 106 -3.86 14.24 8.57
N SER A 107 -4.07 12.99 8.15
CA SER A 107 -5.20 12.59 7.34
C SER A 107 -5.47 11.10 7.51
N THR A 108 -6.69 10.75 7.86
CA THR A 108 -7.13 9.36 7.97
C THR A 108 -7.06 8.66 6.61
N MET A 109 -7.49 9.34 5.56
CA MET A 109 -7.51 8.81 4.19
C MET A 109 -6.13 8.55 3.61
N PHE A 110 -5.10 9.27 4.08
CA PHE A 110 -3.73 9.09 3.61
C PHE A 110 -3.23 7.65 3.77
N ALA A 111 -3.50 7.02 4.90
CA ALA A 111 -3.04 5.65 5.12
C ALA A 111 -3.82 4.64 4.27
N TRP A 112 -5.11 4.82 4.06
CA TRP A 112 -5.91 4.00 3.14
C TRP A 112 -5.44 4.13 1.70
N TYR A 113 -5.23 5.36 1.25
CA TYR A 113 -4.67 5.66 -0.06
C TYR A 113 -3.29 5.01 -0.25
N SER A 114 -2.39 5.14 0.73
CA SER A 114 -1.05 4.56 0.69
C SER A 114 -1.09 3.02 0.70
N MET A 115 -1.99 2.42 1.47
CA MET A 115 -2.17 0.96 1.51
C MET A 115 -2.63 0.43 0.14
N ILE A 116 -3.59 1.08 -0.50
CA ILE A 116 -4.05 0.68 -1.83
C ILE A 116 -2.96 0.89 -2.89
N SER A 117 -2.13 1.93 -2.76
CA SER A 117 -0.94 2.12 -3.60
C SER A 117 0.04 0.95 -3.49
N MET A 118 0.31 0.49 -2.27
CA MET A 118 1.15 -0.70 -2.03
C MET A 118 0.53 -1.96 -2.66
N TRP A 119 -0.78 -2.13 -2.57
CA TRP A 119 -1.48 -3.26 -3.17
C TRP A 119 -1.41 -3.21 -4.70
N LEU A 120 -1.65 -2.06 -5.30
CA LEU A 120 -1.53 -1.85 -6.74
C LEU A 120 -0.13 -2.20 -7.23
N GLY A 121 0.91 -1.70 -6.57
CA GLY A 121 2.30 -2.03 -6.86
C GLY A 121 2.63 -3.53 -6.69
N SER A 122 2.07 -4.18 -5.67
CA SER A 122 2.24 -5.62 -5.47
C SER A 122 1.59 -6.45 -6.57
N LEU A 123 0.41 -6.07 -7.06
CA LEU A 123 -0.23 -6.71 -8.21
C LEU A 123 0.59 -6.54 -9.48
N SER A 124 1.09 -5.34 -9.73
CA SER A 124 1.95 -5.04 -10.87
C SER A 124 3.23 -5.87 -10.84
N LEU A 125 3.91 -5.92 -9.70
CA LEU A 125 5.10 -6.77 -9.52
C LEU A 125 4.78 -8.26 -9.72
N THR A 126 3.65 -8.74 -9.22
CA THR A 126 3.22 -10.13 -9.39
C THR A 126 3.01 -10.46 -10.86
N ILE A 127 2.36 -9.59 -11.62
CA ILE A 127 2.16 -9.75 -13.07
C ILE A 127 3.50 -9.82 -13.80
N MET A 128 4.43 -8.92 -13.49
CA MET A 128 5.77 -8.91 -14.09
C MET A 128 6.53 -10.21 -13.80
N ILE A 129 6.51 -10.69 -12.56
CA ILE A 129 7.16 -11.95 -12.16
C ILE A 129 6.53 -13.14 -12.89
N ILE A 130 5.20 -13.22 -12.96
CA ILE A 130 4.50 -14.30 -13.67
C ILE A 130 4.89 -14.33 -15.15
N ILE A 131 4.90 -13.17 -15.81
CA ILE A 131 5.26 -13.07 -17.23
C ILE A 131 6.74 -13.45 -17.45
N TYR A 132 7.61 -12.99 -16.57
CA TYR A 132 9.04 -13.32 -16.61
C TYR A 132 9.28 -14.83 -16.44
N LEU A 133 8.73 -15.45 -15.39
CA LEU A 133 8.87 -16.90 -15.17
C LEU A 133 8.29 -17.72 -16.32
N LYS A 134 7.16 -17.29 -16.89
CA LYS A 134 6.59 -17.95 -18.06
C LYS A 134 7.49 -17.83 -19.30
N SER A 135 8.20 -16.73 -19.48
CA SER A 135 9.16 -16.58 -20.59
C SER A 135 10.37 -17.49 -20.46
N LEU A 136 10.71 -17.91 -19.24
CA LEU A 136 11.78 -18.88 -18.95
C LEU A 136 11.33 -20.35 -19.05
N GLY A 137 10.08 -20.62 -19.43
CA GLY A 137 9.51 -21.98 -19.54
C GLY A 137 8.93 -22.52 -18.23
N TYR A 138 8.93 -21.72 -17.15
CA TYR A 138 8.22 -22.08 -15.92
C TYR A 138 6.74 -21.70 -16.04
N LEU A 139 5.89 -22.18 -15.12
CA LEU A 139 4.47 -21.83 -15.05
C LEU A 139 3.68 -22.11 -16.33
N GLU A 140 3.90 -23.29 -16.97
CA GLU A 140 3.19 -23.69 -18.19
C GLU A 140 1.68 -23.72 -18.01
N TYR A 141 1.20 -24.05 -16.82
CA TYR A 141 -0.21 -24.09 -16.45
C TYR A 141 -0.88 -22.70 -16.39
N VAL A 142 -0.11 -21.61 -16.37
CA VAL A 142 -0.66 -20.25 -16.39
C VAL A 142 -1.15 -19.90 -17.80
N THR A 143 -2.45 -19.76 -17.93
CA THR A 143 -3.14 -19.45 -19.19
C THR A 143 -3.44 -17.96 -19.33
N ARG A 144 -3.96 -17.59 -20.51
CA ARG A 144 -4.45 -16.22 -20.76
C ARG A 144 -5.63 -15.85 -19.86
N GLU A 145 -6.40 -16.81 -19.38
CA GLU A 145 -7.53 -16.56 -18.47
C GLU A 145 -7.02 -16.17 -17.05
N HIS A 146 -5.96 -16.81 -16.56
CA HIS A 146 -5.33 -16.38 -15.30
C HIS A 146 -4.80 -14.94 -15.39
N LEU A 147 -4.20 -14.59 -16.55
CA LEU A 147 -3.75 -13.22 -16.79
C LEU A 147 -4.91 -12.23 -16.86
N HIS A 148 -6.01 -12.63 -17.48
CA HIS A 148 -7.23 -11.84 -17.53
C HIS A 148 -7.83 -11.61 -16.13
N ASP A 149 -7.80 -12.62 -15.27
CA ASP A 149 -8.34 -12.51 -13.92
C ASP A 149 -7.52 -11.55 -13.06
N ILE A 150 -6.19 -11.66 -13.07
CA ILE A 150 -5.34 -10.70 -12.36
C ILE A 150 -5.44 -9.29 -12.95
N GLY A 151 -5.63 -9.19 -14.27
CA GLY A 151 -5.87 -7.92 -14.95
C GLY A 151 -7.19 -7.24 -14.55
N LYS A 152 -8.23 -8.01 -14.20
CA LYS A 152 -9.46 -7.47 -13.63
C LYS A 152 -9.21 -6.88 -12.25
N PHE A 153 -8.41 -7.56 -11.42
CA PHE A 153 -8.02 -7.02 -10.11
C PHE A 153 -7.20 -5.75 -10.25
N LEU A 154 -6.20 -5.73 -11.13
CA LEU A 154 -5.39 -4.54 -11.40
C LEU A 154 -6.27 -3.36 -11.82
N PHE A 155 -7.20 -3.57 -12.75
CA PHE A 155 -8.15 -2.56 -13.19
C PHE A 155 -9.03 -2.06 -12.03
N GLY A 156 -9.64 -2.96 -11.27
CA GLY A 156 -10.51 -2.60 -10.15
C GLY A 156 -9.78 -1.84 -9.04
N ILE A 157 -8.58 -2.29 -8.68
CA ILE A 157 -7.75 -1.62 -7.67
C ILE A 157 -7.25 -0.25 -8.15
N SER A 158 -6.93 -0.10 -9.44
CA SER A 158 -6.57 1.20 -10.02
C SER A 158 -7.72 2.21 -9.94
N VAL A 159 -8.95 1.79 -10.23
CA VAL A 159 -10.14 2.64 -10.06
C VAL A 159 -10.36 2.99 -8.58
N PHE A 160 -10.22 2.02 -7.68
CA PHE A 160 -10.37 2.24 -6.25
C PHE A 160 -9.26 3.14 -5.67
N TRP A 161 -8.03 3.03 -6.16
CA TRP A 161 -6.93 3.94 -5.84
C TRP A 161 -7.28 5.39 -6.20
N THR A 162 -7.82 5.60 -7.39
CA THR A 162 -8.24 6.94 -7.85
C THR A 162 -9.37 7.50 -7.02
N TYR A 163 -10.33 6.65 -6.64
CA TYR A 163 -11.41 7.04 -5.74
C TYR A 163 -10.86 7.57 -4.42
N LEU A 164 -9.94 6.86 -3.76
CA LEU A 164 -9.35 7.30 -2.50
C LEU A 164 -8.47 8.55 -2.66
N TRP A 165 -7.74 8.66 -3.76
CA TRP A 165 -6.95 9.85 -4.07
C TRP A 165 -7.84 11.09 -4.24
N PHE A 166 -8.94 10.95 -4.99
CA PHE A 166 -9.90 12.03 -5.21
C PHE A 166 -10.68 12.36 -3.94
N ASP A 167 -11.07 11.35 -3.17
CA ASP A 167 -11.80 11.53 -1.91
C ASP A 167 -10.96 12.31 -0.89
N GLN A 168 -9.68 11.97 -0.75
CA GLN A 168 -8.76 12.74 0.09
C GLN A 168 -8.66 14.22 -0.37
N PHE A 169 -8.52 14.42 -1.68
CA PHE A 169 -8.48 15.78 -2.25
C PHE A 169 -9.77 16.54 -1.97
N MET A 170 -10.90 15.93 -2.24
CA MET A 170 -12.23 16.54 -2.08
C MET A 170 -12.50 16.92 -0.62
N LEU A 171 -12.20 16.03 0.33
CA LEU A 171 -12.40 16.29 1.76
C LEU A 171 -11.57 17.49 2.25
N ILE A 172 -10.29 17.53 1.89
CA ILE A 172 -9.39 18.63 2.28
C ILE A 172 -9.79 19.94 1.59
N TRP A 173 -10.15 19.88 0.31
CA TRP A 173 -10.63 21.03 -0.44
C TRP A 173 -11.96 21.59 0.13
N TYR A 174 -12.90 20.70 0.46
CA TYR A 174 -14.21 21.10 1.02
C TYR A 174 -14.07 21.71 2.42
N ALA A 175 -13.27 21.11 3.29
CA ALA A 175 -13.01 21.62 4.65
C ALA A 175 -12.24 22.94 4.64
N ASN A 176 -11.36 23.14 3.63
CA ASN A 176 -10.54 24.33 3.43
C ASN A 176 -9.78 24.77 4.70
N ASN A 177 -9.31 23.79 5.49
CA ASN A 177 -8.49 24.06 6.67
C ASN A 177 -7.06 24.35 6.24
N GLY A 178 -6.50 25.50 6.64
CA GLY A 178 -5.16 25.95 6.24
C GLY A 178 -4.04 24.96 6.55
N GLU A 179 -4.14 24.24 7.67
CA GLU A 179 -3.15 23.24 8.08
C GLU A 179 -3.17 21.99 7.17
N GLU A 180 -4.33 21.60 6.69
CA GLU A 180 -4.48 20.40 5.85
C GLU A 180 -4.23 20.70 4.36
N THR A 181 -4.61 21.89 3.88
CA THR A 181 -4.49 22.28 2.46
C THR A 181 -3.03 22.42 2.00
N ILE A 182 -2.09 22.65 2.91
CA ILE A 182 -0.64 22.73 2.63
C ILE A 182 -0.18 21.48 1.88
N TYR A 183 -0.67 20.30 2.22
CA TYR A 183 -0.31 19.03 1.59
C TYR A 183 -0.50 19.04 0.07
N PHE A 184 -1.66 19.49 -0.42
CA PHE A 184 -1.94 19.54 -1.86
C PHE A 184 -1.29 20.74 -2.53
N ARG A 185 -1.26 21.89 -1.84
CA ARG A 185 -0.63 23.12 -2.35
C ARG A 185 0.84 22.88 -2.68
N GLU A 186 1.60 22.31 -1.76
CA GLU A 186 3.02 22.01 -1.98
C GLU A 186 3.22 21.06 -3.17
N ARG A 187 2.42 20.02 -3.27
CA ARG A 187 2.53 19.06 -4.36
C ARG A 187 2.13 19.62 -5.72
N MET A 188 1.08 20.43 -5.77
CA MET A 188 0.64 21.04 -7.03
C MET A 188 1.56 22.15 -7.50
N MET A 189 2.14 22.92 -6.57
CA MET A 189 3.00 24.06 -6.95
C MET A 189 4.44 23.66 -7.21
N HIS A 190 5.02 22.79 -6.35
CA HIS A 190 6.43 22.44 -6.45
C HIS A 190 6.70 21.15 -7.23
N TYR A 191 5.71 20.23 -7.28
CA TYR A 191 5.86 18.93 -7.93
C TYR A 191 4.70 18.58 -8.89
N PRO A 192 4.27 19.51 -9.79
CA PRO A 192 3.09 19.32 -10.62
C PRO A 192 3.21 18.10 -11.55
N VAL A 193 4.39 17.85 -12.10
CA VAL A 193 4.64 16.70 -12.99
C VAL A 193 4.46 15.39 -12.26
N LEU A 194 4.97 15.26 -11.04
CA LEU A 194 4.82 14.06 -10.23
C LEU A 194 3.37 13.88 -9.76
N PHE A 195 2.72 14.96 -9.37
CA PHE A 195 1.34 14.94 -8.87
C PHE A 195 0.35 14.48 -9.95
N TRP A 196 0.34 15.15 -11.11
CA TRP A 196 -0.55 14.81 -12.22
C TRP A 196 -0.08 13.58 -12.99
N GLY A 197 1.22 13.36 -13.08
CA GLY A 197 1.81 12.16 -13.66
C GLY A 197 1.40 10.89 -12.92
N ASN A 198 1.35 10.93 -11.60
CA ASN A 198 0.88 9.83 -10.78
C ASN A 198 -0.58 9.44 -11.10
N LEU A 199 -1.48 10.43 -11.30
CA LEU A 199 -2.86 10.20 -11.73
C LEU A 199 -2.91 9.59 -13.16
N LEU A 200 -2.08 10.12 -14.07
CA LEU A 200 -2.02 9.61 -15.44
C LEU A 200 -1.57 8.15 -15.50
N LEU A 201 -0.53 7.79 -14.75
CA LEU A 201 0.08 6.47 -14.77
C LEU A 201 -0.74 5.44 -14.01
N ASN A 202 -1.24 5.76 -12.82
CA ASN A 202 -1.96 4.79 -11.98
C ASN A 202 -3.46 4.66 -12.31
N PHE A 203 -4.04 5.62 -13.02
CA PHE A 203 -5.45 5.58 -13.38
C PHE A 203 -5.70 5.67 -14.88
N VAL A 204 -5.36 6.81 -15.52
CA VAL A 204 -5.80 7.05 -16.90
C VAL A 204 -5.28 5.96 -17.84
N THR A 205 -4.00 5.60 -17.70
CA THR A 205 -3.36 4.57 -18.53
C THR A 205 -3.97 3.19 -18.31
N PRO A 206 -4.01 2.63 -17.09
CA PRO A 206 -4.64 1.32 -16.88
C PRO A 206 -6.13 1.35 -17.18
N PHE A 207 -6.85 2.42 -16.88
CA PHE A 207 -8.28 2.53 -17.19
C PHE A 207 -8.55 2.40 -18.68
N LEU A 208 -7.88 3.19 -19.52
CA LEU A 208 -8.09 3.15 -20.98
C LEU A 208 -7.64 1.84 -21.62
N ILE A 209 -6.51 1.29 -21.17
CA ILE A 209 -5.95 0.08 -21.76
C ILE A 209 -6.69 -1.17 -21.28
N LEU A 210 -6.95 -1.28 -19.97
CA LEU A 210 -7.55 -2.49 -19.38
C LEU A 210 -9.08 -2.49 -19.40
N MET A 211 -9.74 -1.44 -19.88
CA MET A 211 -11.20 -1.45 -20.06
C MET A 211 -11.63 -2.55 -21.05
N ARG A 212 -10.85 -2.79 -22.09
CA ARG A 212 -11.12 -3.86 -23.06
C ARG A 212 -10.72 -5.23 -22.50
N ASN A 213 -11.58 -6.23 -22.67
CA ASN A 213 -11.30 -7.59 -22.21
C ASN A 213 -10.11 -8.25 -22.94
N ASP A 214 -9.96 -7.99 -24.23
CA ASP A 214 -8.90 -8.58 -25.06
C ASP A 214 -7.50 -8.11 -24.65
N THR A 215 -7.37 -6.88 -24.17
CA THR A 215 -6.08 -6.32 -23.74
C THR A 215 -5.55 -7.01 -22.49
N LYS A 216 -6.43 -7.39 -21.56
CA LYS A 216 -6.08 -8.14 -20.34
C LYS A 216 -5.57 -9.57 -20.60
N ARG A 217 -5.82 -10.14 -21.78
CA ARG A 217 -5.36 -11.48 -22.19
C ARG A 217 -4.01 -11.47 -22.90
N LYS A 218 -3.46 -10.29 -23.22
CA LYS A 218 -2.19 -10.15 -23.94
C LYS A 218 -1.05 -9.92 -22.95
N PHE A 219 -0.07 -10.82 -22.93
CA PHE A 219 1.09 -10.73 -22.04
C PHE A 219 1.86 -9.42 -22.19
N GLY A 220 2.12 -8.96 -23.43
CA GLY A 220 2.82 -7.71 -23.67
C GLY A 220 2.07 -6.48 -23.15
N THR A 221 0.74 -6.42 -23.33
CA THR A 221 -0.08 -5.32 -22.81
C THR A 221 -0.10 -5.31 -21.29
N MET A 222 -0.25 -6.48 -20.67
CA MET A 222 -0.24 -6.60 -19.20
C MET A 222 1.12 -6.27 -18.62
N PHE A 223 2.22 -6.66 -19.28
CA PHE A 223 3.56 -6.28 -18.86
C PHE A 223 3.77 -4.77 -18.94
N PHE A 224 3.35 -4.14 -20.04
CA PHE A 224 3.44 -2.69 -20.22
C PHE A 224 2.67 -1.93 -19.14
N VAL A 225 1.40 -2.31 -18.88
CA VAL A 225 0.59 -1.64 -17.85
C VAL A 225 1.14 -1.89 -16.45
N ALA A 226 1.72 -3.06 -16.18
CA ALA A 226 2.32 -3.37 -14.88
C ALA A 226 3.67 -2.65 -14.66
N LEU A 227 4.37 -2.26 -15.75
CA LEU A 227 5.63 -1.53 -15.66
C LEU A 227 5.44 -0.04 -15.37
N ILE A 228 4.31 0.51 -15.81
CA ILE A 228 3.96 1.93 -15.61
C ILE A 228 3.43 2.17 -14.19
#